data_d49b434106a0f1a15b5164967797417c
#
_entry.id   d49b434106a0f1a15b5164967797417c
#
_cell.length_a   1.000
_cell.length_b   1.000
_cell.length_c   1.000
_cell.angle_alpha   90.00
_cell.angle_beta   90.00
_cell.angle_gamma   90.00
#
_symmetry.space_group_name_H-M   'P 1'
#
loop_
_entity.id
_entity.type
_entity.pdbx_description
1 polymer ?
#
loop_
_entity_poly.entity_id
_entity_poly.type
_entity_poly.pdbx_seq_one_letter_code
_entity_poly.pdbx_strand_id
1 'polypeptide(L)'
;MKKENLTNVHIVCMTKGGVGKSTFTSPLSTMLYLNNPEKKINIFELDDFNEAQKVKSSFINHQTLKLKSTEMIIDEVQYHSLSDSSLINIIDAGGGADTKIVLAKLKEIELKNSNYYLPLNTDIDQIKNIKDTINLILEFDKCANINLVLNKCKKMDKDV
;
A
#
# COMPACT_ATOMS: atom_id res chain seq x y z
N MET A 1 17.20 -21.11 7.16
CA MET A 1 16.05 -20.18 7.30
C MET A 1 15.14 -20.36 6.09
N LYS A 2 13.93 -20.91 6.27
CA LYS A 2 12.90 -20.87 5.22
C LYS A 2 12.60 -19.39 4.98
N LYS A 3 12.78 -18.87 3.75
CA LYS A 3 12.19 -17.59 3.34
C LYS A 3 10.69 -17.80 3.53
N GLU A 4 10.10 -17.16 4.53
CA GLU A 4 8.65 -17.02 4.61
C GLU A 4 8.25 -16.33 3.32
N ASN A 5 7.42 -16.99 2.52
CA ASN A 5 6.93 -16.40 1.28
C ASN A 5 6.08 -15.18 1.66
N LEU A 6 6.61 -14.00 1.40
CA LEU A 6 5.83 -12.78 1.48
C LEU A 6 4.62 -12.94 0.56
N THR A 7 3.47 -12.53 1.02
CA THR A 7 2.25 -12.57 0.20
C THR A 7 2.40 -11.67 -1.03
N ASN A 8 1.66 -11.95 -2.08
CA ASN A 8 1.54 -11.06 -3.24
C ASN A 8 0.64 -9.84 -2.93
N VAL A 9 0.62 -9.41 -1.67
CA VAL A 9 -0.17 -8.26 -1.20
C VAL A 9 0.76 -7.11 -0.83
N HIS A 10 0.54 -5.99 -1.46
CA HIS A 10 1.29 -4.75 -1.29
C HIS A 10 0.35 -3.65 -0.84
N ILE A 11 0.68 -2.94 0.22
CA ILE A 11 -0.18 -1.94 0.84
C ILE A 11 0.56 -0.61 0.91
N VAL A 12 0.07 0.38 0.19
CA VAL A 12 0.58 1.76 0.25
C VAL A 12 -0.30 2.52 1.23
N CYS A 13 0.24 2.88 2.37
CA CYS A 13 -0.55 3.49 3.44
C CYS A 13 0.27 4.52 4.23
N MET A 14 -0.43 5.49 4.82
CA MET A 14 0.14 6.47 5.75
C MET A 14 -1.00 7.21 6.46
N THR A 15 -0.92 7.34 7.78
CA THR A 15 -1.94 8.03 8.58
C THR A 15 -1.99 9.55 8.36
N LYS A 16 -1.11 10.12 7.52
CA LYS A 16 -1.16 11.52 7.07
C LYS A 16 -1.52 11.60 5.58
N GLY A 17 -2.39 12.54 5.22
CA GLY A 17 -2.73 12.84 3.83
C GLY A 17 -1.61 13.63 3.11
N GLY A 18 -1.65 13.65 1.77
CA GLY A 18 -0.78 14.49 0.93
C GLY A 18 0.68 14.05 0.81
N VAL A 19 1.06 12.89 1.36
CA VAL A 19 2.45 12.37 1.32
C VAL A 19 2.85 11.74 -0.02
N GLY A 20 1.89 11.61 -0.96
CA GLY A 20 2.13 11.07 -2.30
C GLY A 20 1.96 9.57 -2.41
N LYS A 21 1.01 8.96 -1.68
CA LYS A 21 0.70 7.54 -1.78
C LYS A 21 0.33 7.12 -3.20
N SER A 22 -0.72 7.71 -3.78
CA SER A 22 -1.16 7.37 -5.13
C SER A 22 -0.12 7.72 -6.21
N THR A 23 0.70 8.76 -5.96
CA THR A 23 1.87 9.05 -6.83
C THR A 23 2.90 7.91 -6.80
N PHE A 24 3.06 7.24 -5.67
CA PHE A 24 3.99 6.10 -5.53
C PHE A 24 3.39 4.79 -6.04
N THR A 25 2.08 4.60 -5.94
CA THR A 25 1.38 3.38 -6.37
C THR A 25 1.62 3.05 -7.86
N SER A 26 1.66 4.07 -8.72
CA SER A 26 1.91 3.88 -10.16
C SER A 26 3.32 3.33 -10.44
N PRO A 27 4.44 3.94 -10.02
CA PRO A 27 5.77 3.35 -10.20
C PRO A 27 5.93 2.01 -9.48
N LEU A 28 5.31 1.80 -8.31
CA LEU A 28 5.31 0.50 -7.63
C LEU A 28 4.70 -0.59 -8.52
N SER A 29 3.53 -0.35 -9.10
CA SER A 29 2.86 -1.31 -9.97
C SER A 29 3.70 -1.65 -11.20
N THR A 30 4.35 -0.65 -11.80
CA THR A 30 5.27 -0.84 -12.92
C THR A 30 6.48 -1.69 -12.53
N MET A 31 7.10 -1.40 -11.39
CA MET A 31 8.25 -2.16 -10.87
C MET A 31 7.87 -3.63 -10.59
N LEU A 32 6.72 -3.85 -9.97
CA LEU A 32 6.23 -5.20 -9.69
C LEU A 32 5.95 -5.99 -10.97
N TYR A 33 5.37 -5.35 -11.98
CA TYR A 33 5.16 -5.97 -13.28
C TYR A 33 6.49 -6.32 -13.97
N LEU A 34 7.44 -5.40 -14.02
CA LEU A 34 8.74 -5.65 -14.65
C LEU A 34 9.51 -6.81 -13.99
N ASN A 35 9.33 -6.99 -12.68
CA ASN A 35 9.95 -8.10 -11.95
C ASN A 35 9.15 -9.42 -12.03
N ASN A 36 7.89 -9.37 -12.44
CA ASN A 36 6.99 -10.52 -12.53
C ASN A 36 6.08 -10.39 -13.76
N PRO A 37 6.64 -10.42 -14.99
CA PRO A 37 5.88 -10.13 -16.20
C PRO A 37 4.79 -11.15 -16.53
N GLU A 38 4.86 -12.32 -15.91
CA GLU A 38 3.85 -13.38 -16.02
C GLU A 38 2.62 -13.11 -15.12
N LYS A 39 2.71 -12.16 -14.19
CA LYS A 39 1.63 -11.87 -13.24
C LYS A 39 0.78 -10.68 -13.67
N LYS A 40 -0.50 -10.74 -13.32
CA LYS A 40 -1.41 -9.59 -13.43
C LYS A 40 -1.40 -8.79 -12.14
N ILE A 41 -1.58 -7.48 -12.26
CA ILE A 41 -1.59 -6.56 -11.12
C ILE A 41 -2.98 -5.97 -10.96
N ASN A 42 -3.55 -6.13 -9.78
CA ASN A 42 -4.75 -5.42 -9.35
C ASN A 42 -4.35 -4.26 -8.45
N ILE A 43 -4.87 -3.07 -8.72
CA ILE A 43 -4.74 -1.89 -7.86
C ILE A 43 -6.14 -1.53 -7.36
N PHE A 44 -6.30 -1.52 -6.06
CA PHE A 44 -7.51 -1.07 -5.36
C PHE A 44 -7.18 0.23 -4.63
N GLU A 45 -7.59 1.35 -5.21
CA GLU A 45 -7.49 2.66 -4.59
C GLU A 45 -8.72 2.91 -3.74
N LEU A 46 -8.54 2.99 -2.43
CA LEU A 46 -9.58 3.20 -1.43
C LEU A 46 -9.52 4.64 -0.91
N ASP A 47 -10.30 5.53 -1.53
CA ASP A 47 -10.36 6.95 -1.19
C ASP A 47 -11.77 7.50 -1.48
N ASP A 48 -12.35 8.20 -0.50
CA ASP A 48 -13.68 8.80 -0.66
C ASP A 48 -13.67 10.14 -1.42
N PHE A 49 -12.49 10.77 -1.51
CA PHE A 49 -12.38 12.17 -1.94
C PHE A 49 -11.61 12.37 -3.24
N ASN A 50 -10.75 11.44 -3.63
CA ASN A 50 -9.93 11.58 -4.82
C ASN A 50 -10.43 10.70 -5.96
N GLU A 51 -10.47 11.28 -7.16
CA GLU A 51 -10.53 10.54 -8.42
C GLU A 51 -9.12 10.57 -9.02
N ALA A 52 -8.26 9.64 -8.61
CA ALA A 52 -6.94 9.56 -9.19
C ALA A 52 -6.99 9.11 -10.65
N GLN A 53 -5.97 9.49 -11.43
CA GLN A 53 -5.82 9.02 -12.79
C GLN A 53 -5.59 7.52 -12.78
N LYS A 54 -6.56 6.77 -13.33
CA LYS A 54 -6.46 5.32 -13.46
C LYS A 54 -5.32 4.95 -14.39
N VAL A 55 -4.45 4.07 -13.93
CA VAL A 55 -3.46 3.44 -14.80
C VAL A 55 -4.18 2.55 -15.80
N LYS A 56 -4.06 2.85 -17.10
CA LYS A 56 -4.66 2.04 -18.17
C LYS A 56 -3.59 1.15 -18.79
N SER A 57 -3.70 -0.15 -18.60
CA SER A 57 -2.79 -1.13 -19.17
C SER A 57 -3.51 -2.47 -19.35
N SER A 58 -3.05 -3.30 -20.26
CA SER A 58 -3.60 -4.65 -20.45
C SER A 58 -3.23 -5.62 -19.32
N PHE A 59 -2.22 -5.29 -18.52
CA PHE A 59 -1.71 -6.12 -17.42
C PHE A 59 -1.97 -5.52 -16.03
N ILE A 60 -2.51 -4.31 -15.97
CA ILE A 60 -2.89 -3.63 -14.71
C ILE A 60 -4.39 -3.37 -14.73
N ASN A 61 -5.09 -3.92 -13.75
CA ASN A 61 -6.48 -3.60 -13.45
C ASN A 61 -6.51 -2.59 -12.29
N HIS A 62 -6.89 -1.35 -12.56
CA HIS A 62 -6.97 -0.29 -11.57
C HIS A 62 -8.42 0.11 -11.29
N GLN A 63 -8.83 -0.03 -10.05
CA GLN A 63 -10.15 0.32 -9.56
C GLN A 63 -10.05 1.36 -8.46
N THR A 64 -10.80 2.45 -8.59
CA THR A 64 -10.99 3.45 -7.52
C THR A 64 -12.34 3.20 -6.88
N LEU A 65 -12.35 3.01 -5.58
CA LEU A 65 -13.50 2.54 -4.82
C LEU A 65 -13.69 3.38 -3.55
N LYS A 66 -14.92 3.50 -3.11
CA LYS A 66 -15.25 4.17 -1.85
C LYS A 66 -14.89 3.30 -0.64
N LEU A 67 -14.56 3.94 0.48
CA LEU A 67 -14.21 3.24 1.72
C LEU A 67 -15.28 2.25 2.21
N LYS A 68 -16.56 2.49 1.91
CA LYS A 68 -17.62 1.52 2.21
C LYS A 68 -17.42 0.16 1.54
N SER A 69 -16.59 0.09 0.49
CA SER A 69 -16.24 -1.15 -0.21
C SER A 69 -15.01 -1.84 0.36
N THR A 70 -14.37 -1.29 1.41
CA THR A 70 -13.10 -1.80 1.96
C THR A 70 -13.19 -3.26 2.36
N GLU A 71 -14.27 -3.68 3.03
CA GLU A 71 -14.47 -5.05 3.47
C GLU A 71 -14.48 -6.02 2.27
N MET A 72 -15.31 -5.77 1.28
CA MET A 72 -15.41 -6.58 0.06
C MET A 72 -14.05 -6.69 -0.66
N ILE A 73 -13.30 -5.59 -0.75
CA ILE A 73 -11.99 -5.57 -1.41
C ILE A 73 -10.95 -6.39 -0.63
N ILE A 74 -10.95 -6.25 0.68
CA ILE A 74 -10.00 -6.99 1.53
C ILE A 74 -10.29 -8.48 1.50
N ASP A 75 -11.55 -8.87 1.49
CA ASP A 75 -11.96 -10.29 1.31
C ASP A 75 -11.53 -10.81 -0.07
N GLU A 76 -11.70 -10.03 -1.13
CA GLU A 76 -11.23 -10.36 -2.48
C GLU A 76 -9.70 -10.52 -2.51
N VAL A 77 -8.96 -9.59 -1.92
CA VAL A 77 -7.49 -9.65 -1.84
C VAL A 77 -7.03 -10.86 -1.04
N GLN A 78 -7.68 -11.18 0.09
CA GLN A 78 -7.37 -12.37 0.88
C GLN A 78 -7.63 -13.64 0.07
N TYR A 79 -8.77 -13.75 -0.58
CA TYR A 79 -9.10 -14.88 -1.44
C TYR A 79 -8.05 -15.06 -2.55
N HIS A 80 -7.69 -14.00 -3.26
CA HIS A 80 -6.67 -14.04 -4.31
C HIS A 80 -5.30 -14.45 -3.77
N SER A 81 -4.91 -13.94 -2.60
CA SER A 81 -3.60 -14.25 -2.00
C SER A 81 -3.46 -15.73 -1.63
N LEU A 82 -4.57 -16.41 -1.36
CA LEU A 82 -4.59 -17.83 -1.00
C LEU A 82 -4.79 -18.75 -2.20
N SER A 83 -5.53 -18.30 -3.22
CA SER A 83 -6.01 -19.15 -4.33
C SER A 83 -5.26 -18.94 -5.65
N ASP A 84 -4.64 -17.76 -5.88
CA ASP A 84 -4.04 -17.41 -7.16
C ASP A 84 -2.69 -16.71 -7.02
N SER A 85 -1.62 -17.49 -7.18
CA SER A 85 -0.24 -16.97 -7.16
C SER A 85 0.10 -16.13 -8.40
N SER A 86 -0.72 -16.12 -9.44
CA SER A 86 -0.53 -15.31 -10.66
C SER A 86 -0.97 -13.86 -10.51
N LEU A 87 -1.59 -13.50 -9.37
CA LEU A 87 -2.06 -12.15 -9.09
C LEU A 87 -1.15 -11.46 -8.07
N ILE A 88 -0.90 -10.17 -8.31
CA ILE A 88 -0.32 -9.24 -7.33
C ILE A 88 -1.39 -8.21 -7.02
N ASN A 89 -1.71 -8.02 -5.73
CA ASN A 89 -2.71 -7.07 -5.29
C ASN A 89 -2.02 -5.89 -4.59
N ILE A 90 -2.36 -4.67 -5.03
CA ILE A 90 -1.91 -3.43 -4.41
C ILE A 90 -3.13 -2.73 -3.83
N ILE A 91 -3.11 -2.45 -2.54
CA ILE A 91 -4.09 -1.60 -1.86
C ILE A 91 -3.46 -0.23 -1.66
N ASP A 92 -4.02 0.79 -2.31
CA ASP A 92 -3.67 2.20 -2.08
C ASP A 92 -4.71 2.79 -1.13
N ALA A 93 -4.34 2.87 0.15
CA ALA A 93 -5.21 3.42 1.17
C ALA A 93 -5.20 4.95 1.15
N GLY A 94 -6.36 5.57 1.17
CA GLY A 94 -6.54 7.01 1.32
C GLY A 94 -5.80 7.59 2.53
N GLY A 95 -5.78 8.91 2.68
CA GLY A 95 -5.06 9.60 3.74
C GLY A 95 -5.78 9.58 5.09
N GLY A 96 -5.04 9.75 6.17
CA GLY A 96 -5.61 10.01 7.49
C GLY A 96 -6.48 8.88 8.03
N ALA A 97 -7.77 9.14 8.17
CA ALA A 97 -8.74 8.17 8.71
C ALA A 97 -8.88 6.92 7.82
N ASP A 98 -8.78 7.07 6.51
CA ASP A 98 -8.96 6.00 5.53
C ASP A 98 -7.91 4.90 5.72
N THR A 99 -6.64 5.29 5.89
CA THR A 99 -5.56 4.34 6.23
C THR A 99 -5.89 3.55 7.50
N LYS A 100 -6.45 4.20 8.53
CA LYS A 100 -6.80 3.50 9.78
C LYS A 100 -7.92 2.49 9.58
N ILE A 101 -8.92 2.83 8.75
CA ILE A 101 -10.04 1.92 8.40
C ILE A 101 -9.49 0.69 7.65
N VAL A 102 -8.63 0.90 6.65
CA VAL A 102 -8.01 -0.19 5.91
C VAL A 102 -7.18 -1.08 6.83
N LEU A 103 -6.30 -0.51 7.67
CA LEU A 103 -5.49 -1.29 8.61
C LEU A 103 -6.33 -2.04 9.65
N ALA A 104 -7.44 -1.46 10.12
CA ALA A 104 -8.36 -2.13 11.03
C ALA A 104 -9.01 -3.36 10.38
N LYS A 105 -9.40 -3.27 9.12
CA LYS A 105 -9.95 -4.42 8.37
C LYS A 105 -8.91 -5.49 8.10
N LEU A 106 -7.68 -5.12 7.73
CA LEU A 106 -6.57 -6.08 7.57
C LEU A 106 -6.26 -6.83 8.87
N LYS A 107 -6.36 -6.12 10.01
CA LYS A 107 -6.24 -6.72 11.35
C LYS A 107 -7.36 -7.72 11.64
N GLU A 108 -8.61 -7.36 11.30
CA GLU A 108 -9.80 -8.20 11.54
C GLU A 108 -9.69 -9.55 10.82
N ILE A 109 -9.21 -9.57 9.58
CA ILE A 109 -9.01 -10.80 8.80
C ILE A 109 -7.66 -11.48 9.04
N GLU A 110 -6.84 -10.95 9.95
CA GLU A 110 -5.48 -11.44 10.25
C GLU A 110 -4.58 -11.60 9.02
N LEU A 111 -4.67 -10.69 8.04
CA LEU A 111 -3.77 -10.73 6.88
C LEU A 111 -2.34 -10.45 7.32
N LYS A 112 -1.46 -11.42 7.16
CA LYS A 112 -0.06 -11.39 7.64
C LYS A 112 0.94 -11.54 6.50
N ASN A 113 2.21 -11.22 6.79
CA ASN A 113 3.34 -11.32 5.86
C ASN A 113 3.18 -10.43 4.63
N SER A 114 2.49 -9.29 4.76
CA SER A 114 2.26 -8.34 3.67
C SER A 114 3.42 -7.34 3.51
N ASN A 115 3.49 -6.74 2.32
CA ASN A 115 4.47 -5.70 2.02
C ASN A 115 3.82 -4.33 2.20
N TYR A 116 4.32 -3.55 3.14
CA TYR A 116 3.84 -2.19 3.40
C TYR A 116 4.81 -1.15 2.85
N TYR A 117 4.28 -0.10 2.25
CA TYR A 117 5.04 1.03 1.73
C TYR A 117 4.50 2.31 2.36
N LEU A 118 5.35 3.01 3.07
CA LEU A 118 5.03 4.24 3.79
C LEU A 118 5.75 5.43 3.14
N PRO A 119 5.09 6.13 2.20
CA PRO A 119 5.65 7.32 1.60
C PRO A 119 5.81 8.44 2.65
N LEU A 120 6.96 9.07 2.64
CA LEU A 120 7.28 10.16 3.53
C LEU A 120 8.01 11.28 2.79
N ASN A 121 7.88 12.49 3.28
CA ASN A 121 8.62 13.65 2.83
C ASN A 121 9.54 14.16 3.95
N THR A 122 10.21 15.29 3.74
CA THR A 122 11.13 15.90 4.70
C THR A 122 10.44 16.64 5.86
N ASP A 123 9.13 16.51 6.04
CA ASP A 123 8.38 17.18 7.09
C ASP A 123 8.55 16.43 8.43
N ILE A 124 9.06 17.12 9.45
CA ILE A 124 9.36 16.57 10.78
C ILE A 124 8.09 15.98 11.43
N ASP A 125 6.93 16.59 11.23
CA ASP A 125 5.66 16.08 11.78
C ASP A 125 5.30 14.68 11.21
N GLN A 126 5.90 14.28 10.11
CA GLN A 126 5.69 12.96 9.55
C GLN A 126 6.37 11.85 10.34
N ILE A 127 7.45 12.13 11.06
CA ILE A 127 8.17 11.12 11.86
C ILE A 127 7.24 10.48 12.88
N LYS A 128 6.42 11.29 13.55
CA LYS A 128 5.41 10.80 14.50
C LYS A 128 4.37 9.92 13.80
N ASN A 129 3.83 10.40 12.67
CA ASN A 129 2.82 9.64 11.91
C ASN A 129 3.37 8.33 11.34
N ILE A 130 4.66 8.29 10.96
CA ILE A 130 5.32 7.04 10.54
C ILE A 130 5.34 6.04 11.69
N LYS A 131 5.80 6.47 12.88
CA LYS A 131 5.86 5.62 14.07
C LYS A 131 4.47 5.06 14.41
N ASP A 132 3.46 5.92 14.41
CA ASP A 132 2.08 5.51 14.70
C ASP A 132 1.57 4.49 13.65
N THR A 133 1.86 4.72 12.36
CA THR A 133 1.48 3.79 11.28
C THR A 133 2.20 2.45 11.42
N ILE A 134 3.50 2.45 11.70
CA ILE A 134 4.29 1.23 11.94
C ILE A 134 3.72 0.45 13.13
N ASN A 135 3.42 1.12 14.24
CA ASN A 135 2.87 0.48 15.43
C ASN A 135 1.52 -0.19 15.11
N LEU A 136 0.62 0.50 14.39
CA LEU A 136 -0.66 -0.08 13.96
C LEU A 136 -0.48 -1.35 13.12
N ILE A 137 0.49 -1.36 12.20
CA ILE A 137 0.79 -2.54 11.37
C ILE A 137 1.33 -3.68 12.26
N LEU A 138 2.33 -3.39 13.09
CA LEU A 138 2.99 -4.40 13.92
C LEU A 138 2.12 -4.98 15.05
N GLU A 139 0.98 -4.32 15.37
CA GLU A 139 0.00 -4.89 16.30
C GLU A 139 -0.57 -6.22 15.82
N PHE A 140 -0.72 -6.43 14.51
CA PHE A 140 -1.31 -7.66 13.95
C PHE A 140 -0.40 -8.41 12.98
N ASP A 141 0.48 -7.73 12.25
CA ASP A 141 1.42 -8.33 11.33
C ASP A 141 2.87 -8.11 11.79
N LYS A 142 3.33 -8.96 12.73
CA LYS A 142 4.70 -8.89 13.26
C LYS A 142 5.78 -9.27 12.24
N CYS A 143 5.38 -9.94 11.16
CA CYS A 143 6.26 -10.35 10.06
C CYS A 143 6.13 -9.42 8.85
N ALA A 144 5.45 -8.28 8.99
CA ALA A 144 5.28 -7.28 7.93
C ALA A 144 6.62 -6.84 7.36
N ASN A 145 6.72 -6.80 6.04
CA ASN A 145 7.83 -6.16 5.35
C ASN A 145 7.52 -4.67 5.16
N ILE A 146 8.09 -3.81 6.02
CA ILE A 146 7.80 -2.38 6.03
C ILE A 146 8.91 -1.62 5.30
N ASN A 147 8.53 -0.92 4.23
CA ASN A 147 9.39 -0.12 3.38
C ASN A 147 9.09 1.37 3.56
N LEU A 148 10.07 2.15 3.98
CA LEU A 148 9.97 3.60 4.01
C LEU A 148 10.36 4.16 2.65
N VAL A 149 9.45 4.92 2.03
CA VAL A 149 9.62 5.47 0.67
C VAL A 149 9.84 6.97 0.75
N LEU A 150 11.05 7.43 0.49
CA LEU A 150 11.36 8.86 0.45
C LEU A 150 10.71 9.48 -0.80
N ASN A 151 9.78 10.42 -0.58
CA ASN A 151 9.05 11.10 -1.63
C ASN A 151 9.07 12.61 -1.40
N LYS A 152 9.15 13.39 -2.49
CA LYS A 152 9.19 14.87 -2.42
C LYS A 152 10.30 15.42 -1.50
N CYS A 153 11.43 14.71 -1.39
CA CYS A 153 12.57 15.21 -0.64
C CYS A 153 13.19 16.40 -1.37
N LYS A 154 13.31 17.53 -0.70
CA LYS A 154 14.07 18.67 -1.22
C LYS A 154 15.54 18.25 -1.32
N LYS A 155 16.23 18.68 -2.40
CA LYS A 155 17.71 18.59 -2.42
C LYS A 155 18.21 19.33 -1.17
N MET A 156 19.03 18.68 -0.38
CA MET A 156 19.84 19.40 0.60
C MET A 156 20.76 20.29 -0.22
N ASP A 157 20.62 21.61 -0.08
CA ASP A 157 21.59 22.54 -0.63
C ASP A 157 22.94 22.17 -0.05
N LYS A 158 23.92 21.94 -0.93
CA LYS A 158 25.29 21.54 -0.54
C LYS A 158 26.10 22.70 0.07
N ASP A 159 25.45 23.80 0.42
CA ASP A 159 26.06 25.00 0.95
C ASP A 159 25.72 25.14 2.45
N VAL A 160 26.37 24.31 3.28
CA VAL A 160 26.66 24.59 4.68
C VAL A 160 28.07 24.10 4.97
#